data_ba6153b7f9d97bc39dfd502e03f12c46
#
_entry.id   ba6153b7f9d97bc39dfd502e03f12c46
#
_cell.length_a   1.000
_cell.length_b   1.000
_cell.length_c   1.000
_cell.angle_alpha   90.00
_cell.angle_beta   90.00
_cell.angle_gamma   90.00
#
_symmetry.space_group_name_H-M   'P 1'
#
loop_
_entity.id
_entity.type
_entity.pdbx_description
1 polymer ?
#
loop_
_entity_poly.entity_id
_entity_poly.type
_entity_poly.pdbx_seq_one_letter_code
_entity_poly.pdbx_strand_id
1 'polypeptide(L)'
;PESLRAGYATDAESRGQKGKWVIANTRSSVEPFLTYSTRRDLREKVWREFVGRGDNGDARDNNAIIGEILQLRAERARLLGHPTHAHWRLENTMARTPERAMALMEAVWKPAVARVREEVADMQRVADAEGVKLTLEPWDYRFYAEKVRKAKYDLDTHELKPYLQLDKLREGMFFVAQELFGLVFKPLTPGTVPVYHPDVAVWAVSDLAGKHVGLWYFDPYARVGKQSGAWMNAYREQERFDGEV
;
A
#
# COMPACT_ATOMS: atom_id res chain seq x y z
N PRO A 1 -13.55 15.30 1.63
CA PRO A 1 -13.41 15.39 3.10
C PRO A 1 -12.42 16.47 3.51
N GLU A 2 -12.72 17.20 4.61
CA GLU A 2 -11.87 18.29 5.08
C GLU A 2 -10.49 17.81 5.54
N SER A 3 -10.43 16.66 6.18
CA SER A 3 -9.17 16.04 6.60
C SER A 3 -8.19 15.79 5.44
N LEU A 4 -8.70 15.44 4.25
CA LEU A 4 -7.87 15.29 3.06
C LEU A 4 -7.35 16.62 2.54
N ARG A 5 -8.21 17.65 2.54
CA ARG A 5 -7.81 19.01 2.15
C ARG A 5 -6.73 19.57 3.06
N ALA A 6 -6.87 19.35 4.37
CA ALA A 6 -5.85 19.73 5.35
C ALA A 6 -4.52 19.01 5.10
N GLY A 7 -4.55 17.70 4.84
CA GLY A 7 -3.35 16.93 4.50
C GLY A 7 -2.64 17.44 3.23
N TYR A 8 -3.39 17.73 2.17
CA TYR A 8 -2.82 18.31 0.94
C TYR A 8 -2.26 19.72 1.14
N ALA A 9 -2.85 20.53 2.05
CA ALA A 9 -2.32 21.84 2.40
C ALA A 9 -1.01 21.71 3.19
N THR A 10 -0.95 20.81 4.17
CA THR A 10 0.30 20.51 4.91
C THR A 10 1.41 20.02 3.99
N ASP A 11 1.09 19.15 3.03
CA ASP A 11 2.07 18.68 2.04
C ASP A 11 2.55 19.82 1.12
N ALA A 12 1.68 20.76 0.76
CA ALA A 12 2.04 21.97 0.03
C ALA A 12 2.96 22.88 0.84
N GLU A 13 2.66 23.11 2.12
CA GLU A 13 3.49 23.93 3.01
C GLU A 13 4.90 23.35 3.19
N SER A 14 5.00 22.04 3.39
CA SER A 14 6.31 21.34 3.51
C SER A 14 7.19 21.50 2.26
N ARG A 15 6.59 21.82 1.11
CA ARG A 15 7.24 22.06 -0.19
C ARG A 15 7.37 23.55 -0.52
N GLY A 16 7.14 24.46 0.44
CA GLY A 16 7.20 25.91 0.22
C GLY A 16 6.05 26.46 -0.63
N GLN A 17 4.97 25.72 -0.81
CA GLN A 17 3.79 26.11 -1.62
C GLN A 17 2.61 26.52 -0.74
N LYS A 18 2.85 27.36 0.26
CA LYS A 18 1.82 27.84 1.20
C LYS A 18 0.60 28.40 0.48
N GLY A 19 -0.60 28.06 0.95
CA GLY A 19 -1.87 28.49 0.37
C GLY A 19 -2.32 27.67 -0.85
N LYS A 20 -1.59 26.61 -1.19
CA LYS A 20 -1.94 25.65 -2.25
C LYS A 20 -2.27 24.27 -1.66
N TRP A 21 -2.62 23.34 -2.52
CA TRP A 21 -2.81 21.92 -2.21
C TRP A 21 -1.93 21.09 -3.13
N VAL A 22 -1.14 20.18 -2.57
CA VAL A 22 -0.31 19.27 -3.32
C VAL A 22 -0.87 17.86 -3.19
N ILE A 23 -1.15 17.25 -4.32
CA ILE A 23 -1.42 15.80 -4.42
C ILE A 23 -0.09 15.16 -4.82
N ALA A 24 0.61 14.58 -3.82
CA ALA A 24 1.86 13.89 -4.08
C ALA A 24 1.61 12.66 -4.95
N ASN A 25 2.57 12.31 -5.80
CA ASN A 25 2.45 11.15 -6.69
C ASN A 25 2.72 9.82 -5.95
N THR A 26 1.99 9.62 -4.84
CA THR A 26 2.01 8.43 -4.00
C THR A 26 0.60 7.84 -3.91
N ARG A 27 0.51 6.54 -3.68
CA ARG A 27 -0.75 5.84 -3.56
C ARG A 27 -1.67 6.47 -2.51
N SER A 28 -1.13 6.78 -1.33
CA SER A 28 -1.87 7.37 -0.19
C SER A 28 -2.43 8.77 -0.47
N SER A 29 -1.83 9.52 -1.40
CA SER A 29 -2.31 10.84 -1.80
C SER A 29 -3.27 10.78 -3.00
N VAL A 30 -2.91 9.98 -4.01
CA VAL A 30 -3.67 9.88 -5.28
C VAL A 30 -5.00 9.15 -5.10
N GLU A 31 -5.02 8.00 -4.43
CA GLU A 31 -6.25 7.20 -4.32
C GLU A 31 -7.40 7.94 -3.63
N PRO A 32 -7.22 8.61 -2.48
CA PRO A 32 -8.29 9.40 -1.89
C PRO A 32 -8.73 10.58 -2.75
N PHE A 33 -7.80 11.20 -3.49
CA PHE A 33 -8.16 12.26 -4.42
C PHE A 33 -9.07 11.75 -5.55
N LEU A 34 -8.72 10.63 -6.18
CA LEU A 34 -9.54 10.00 -7.21
C LEU A 34 -10.91 9.54 -6.67
N THR A 35 -10.97 9.16 -5.40
CA THR A 35 -12.21 8.71 -4.76
C THR A 35 -13.19 9.86 -4.46
N TYR A 36 -12.69 11.00 -4.00
CA TYR A 36 -13.55 12.04 -3.42
C TYR A 36 -13.59 13.35 -4.21
N SER A 37 -12.68 13.59 -5.16
CA SER A 37 -12.68 14.84 -5.92
C SER A 37 -13.83 14.88 -6.93
N THR A 38 -14.64 15.92 -6.89
CA THR A 38 -15.68 16.18 -7.90
C THR A 38 -15.13 16.76 -9.21
N ARG A 39 -13.87 17.22 -9.23
CA ARG A 39 -13.19 17.77 -10.40
C ARG A 39 -12.66 16.65 -11.28
N ARG A 40 -13.48 16.25 -12.27
CA ARG A 40 -13.12 15.19 -13.21
C ARG A 40 -11.83 15.48 -13.99
N ASP A 41 -11.67 16.70 -14.44
CA ASP A 41 -10.48 17.20 -15.12
C ASP A 41 -9.19 17.03 -14.30
N LEU A 42 -9.27 17.29 -12.99
CA LEU A 42 -8.15 17.09 -12.07
C LEU A 42 -7.96 15.59 -11.73
N ARG A 43 -9.03 14.80 -11.65
CA ARG A 43 -8.89 13.34 -11.50
C ARG A 43 -8.14 12.74 -12.69
N GLU A 44 -8.49 13.12 -13.92
CA GLU A 44 -7.78 12.68 -15.13
C GLU A 44 -6.30 13.05 -15.05
N LYS A 45 -5.98 14.31 -14.77
CA LYS A 45 -4.59 14.76 -14.65
C LYS A 45 -3.81 13.96 -13.62
N VAL A 46 -4.35 13.82 -12.41
CA VAL A 46 -3.69 13.08 -11.31
C VAL A 46 -3.53 11.60 -11.67
N TRP A 47 -4.53 10.98 -12.30
CA TRP A 47 -4.47 9.60 -12.74
C TRP A 47 -3.38 9.39 -13.79
N ARG A 48 -3.33 10.26 -14.83
CA ARG A 48 -2.31 10.17 -15.90
C ARG A 48 -0.90 10.31 -15.35
N GLU A 49 -0.67 11.28 -14.48
CA GLU A 49 0.62 11.47 -13.80
C GLU A 49 1.01 10.26 -12.92
N PHE A 50 0.02 9.61 -12.31
CA PHE A 50 0.27 8.46 -11.45
C PHE A 50 0.60 7.19 -12.23
N VAL A 51 -0.13 6.89 -13.30
CA VAL A 51 0.08 5.68 -14.11
C VAL A 51 1.26 5.82 -15.08
N GLY A 52 1.55 7.06 -15.53
CA GLY A 52 2.67 7.36 -16.42
C GLY A 52 4.03 7.49 -15.73
N ARG A 53 4.15 7.14 -14.45
CA ARG A 53 5.43 7.21 -13.74
C ARG A 53 6.49 6.32 -14.39
N GLY A 54 7.61 6.93 -14.78
CA GLY A 54 8.70 6.23 -15.47
C GLY A 54 8.42 5.92 -16.94
N ASP A 55 7.38 6.51 -17.53
CA ASP A 55 6.98 6.35 -18.92
C ASP A 55 6.53 7.71 -19.50
N ASN A 56 7.42 8.70 -19.41
CA ASN A 56 7.13 10.08 -19.83
C ASN A 56 8.05 10.59 -20.96
N GLY A 57 8.96 9.77 -21.47
CA GLY A 57 9.94 10.16 -22.48
C GLY A 57 10.97 11.21 -21.98
N ASP A 58 11.12 11.36 -20.66
CA ASP A 58 12.06 12.28 -20.03
C ASP A 58 13.28 11.54 -19.46
N ALA A 59 14.16 12.28 -18.77
CA ALA A 59 15.37 11.70 -18.14
C ALA A 59 15.08 10.66 -17.03
N ARG A 60 13.81 10.48 -16.64
CA ARG A 60 13.35 9.50 -15.65
C ARG A 60 12.54 8.38 -16.29
N ASP A 61 12.54 8.29 -17.62
CA ASP A 61 11.90 7.20 -18.35
C ASP A 61 12.64 5.88 -18.12
N ASN A 62 11.89 4.83 -17.81
CA ASN A 62 12.43 3.52 -17.48
C ASN A 62 12.31 2.49 -18.62
N ASN A 63 11.73 2.84 -19.75
CA ASN A 63 11.45 1.89 -20.83
C ASN A 63 12.71 1.21 -21.37
N ALA A 64 13.78 1.96 -21.59
CA ALA A 64 15.06 1.41 -22.03
C ALA A 64 15.66 0.46 -20.97
N ILE A 65 15.59 0.85 -19.69
CA ILE A 65 16.08 0.04 -18.56
C ILE A 65 15.27 -1.25 -18.42
N ILE A 66 13.96 -1.19 -18.60
CA ILE A 66 13.09 -2.39 -18.60
C ILE A 66 13.51 -3.35 -19.71
N GLY A 67 13.77 -2.83 -20.91
CA GLY A 67 14.26 -3.64 -22.05
C GLY A 67 15.58 -4.35 -21.71
N GLU A 68 16.55 -3.65 -21.15
CA GLU A 68 17.84 -4.21 -20.72
C GLU A 68 17.66 -5.27 -19.62
N ILE A 69 16.84 -4.99 -18.60
CA ILE A 69 16.54 -5.97 -17.54
C ILE A 69 15.94 -7.26 -18.11
N LEU A 70 15.02 -7.17 -19.06
CA LEU A 70 14.41 -8.34 -19.69
C LEU A 70 15.43 -9.16 -20.49
N GLN A 71 16.32 -8.49 -21.22
CA GLN A 71 17.41 -9.14 -21.95
C GLN A 71 18.37 -9.87 -21.00
N LEU A 72 18.84 -9.20 -19.96
CA LEU A 72 19.73 -9.80 -18.96
C LEU A 72 19.09 -10.96 -18.21
N ARG A 73 17.79 -10.89 -17.93
CA ARG A 73 17.04 -12.02 -17.34
C ARG A 73 16.96 -13.23 -18.27
N ALA A 74 16.76 -13.01 -19.56
CA ALA A 74 16.75 -14.08 -20.55
C ALA A 74 18.14 -14.72 -20.71
N GLU A 75 19.19 -13.91 -20.74
CA GLU A 75 20.58 -14.38 -20.80
C GLU A 75 20.94 -15.22 -19.57
N ARG A 76 20.65 -14.73 -18.37
CA ARG A 76 20.87 -15.45 -17.12
C ARG A 76 20.15 -16.80 -17.10
N ALA A 77 18.89 -16.85 -17.54
CA ALA A 77 18.14 -18.11 -17.60
C ALA A 77 18.84 -19.13 -18.50
N ARG A 78 19.31 -18.72 -19.67
CA ARG A 78 20.06 -19.58 -20.60
C ARG A 78 21.36 -20.09 -20.01
N LEU A 79 22.13 -19.21 -19.34
CA LEU A 79 23.37 -19.60 -18.65
C LEU A 79 23.15 -20.63 -17.55
N LEU A 80 21.98 -20.59 -16.89
CA LEU A 80 21.57 -21.54 -15.86
C LEU A 80 20.86 -22.79 -16.41
N GLY A 81 20.80 -22.96 -17.74
CA GLY A 81 20.16 -24.11 -18.37
C GLY A 81 18.63 -24.10 -18.43
N HIS A 82 18.00 -22.96 -18.18
CA HIS A 82 16.55 -22.84 -18.22
C HIS A 82 16.06 -22.17 -19.52
N PRO A 83 14.89 -22.60 -20.06
CA PRO A 83 14.34 -22.03 -21.29
C PRO A 83 13.99 -20.54 -21.16
N THR A 84 13.47 -20.11 -20.00
CA THR A 84 13.12 -18.72 -19.70
C THR A 84 13.37 -18.37 -18.25
N HIS A 85 13.39 -17.06 -17.95
CA HIS A 85 13.46 -16.57 -16.58
C HIS A 85 12.31 -17.11 -15.69
N ALA A 86 11.10 -17.28 -16.24
CA ALA A 86 9.97 -17.84 -15.52
C ALA A 86 10.21 -19.31 -15.12
N HIS A 87 10.76 -20.13 -16.00
CA HIS A 87 11.13 -21.53 -15.66
C HIS A 87 12.12 -21.56 -14.50
N TRP A 88 13.18 -20.75 -14.57
CA TRP A 88 14.14 -20.66 -13.48
C TRP A 88 13.51 -20.22 -12.15
N ARG A 89 12.70 -19.15 -12.18
CA ARG A 89 12.13 -18.58 -10.95
C ARG A 89 11.06 -19.45 -10.30
N LEU A 90 10.38 -20.27 -11.08
CA LEU A 90 9.30 -21.12 -10.59
C LEU A 90 9.73 -22.53 -10.19
N GLU A 91 10.94 -22.94 -10.51
CA GLU A 91 11.46 -24.29 -10.24
C GLU A 91 11.22 -24.76 -8.80
N ASN A 92 11.50 -23.92 -7.82
CA ASN A 92 11.40 -24.19 -6.39
C ASN A 92 10.14 -23.60 -5.74
N THR A 93 9.09 -23.36 -6.53
CA THR A 93 7.81 -22.84 -6.03
C THR A 93 6.71 -23.88 -6.12
N MET A 94 5.53 -23.59 -5.53
CA MET A 94 4.36 -24.48 -5.63
C MET A 94 3.91 -24.70 -7.09
N ALA A 95 4.03 -23.68 -7.94
CA ALA A 95 3.65 -23.78 -9.35
C ALA A 95 4.61 -24.67 -10.14
N ARG A 96 5.91 -24.61 -9.87
CA ARG A 96 7.01 -25.33 -10.53
C ARG A 96 7.22 -24.96 -12.01
N THR A 97 6.17 -24.73 -12.76
CA THR A 97 6.25 -24.38 -14.18
C THR A 97 5.43 -23.14 -14.53
N PRO A 98 5.82 -22.36 -15.56
CA PRO A 98 5.04 -21.21 -16.03
C PRO A 98 3.62 -21.58 -16.44
N GLU A 99 3.42 -22.74 -17.07
CA GLU A 99 2.11 -23.20 -17.54
C GLU A 99 1.14 -23.39 -16.37
N ARG A 100 1.59 -23.96 -15.27
CA ARG A 100 0.75 -24.12 -14.05
C ARG A 100 0.43 -22.79 -13.41
N ALA A 101 1.39 -21.86 -13.36
CA ALA A 101 1.15 -20.52 -12.86
C ALA A 101 0.14 -19.77 -13.73
N MET A 102 0.30 -19.84 -15.06
CA MET A 102 -0.63 -19.23 -16.03
C MET A 102 -2.02 -19.84 -15.93
N ALA A 103 -2.15 -21.16 -15.84
CA ALA A 103 -3.46 -21.81 -15.72
C ALA A 103 -4.24 -21.33 -14.49
N LEU A 104 -3.57 -21.12 -13.35
CA LEU A 104 -4.21 -20.52 -12.16
C LEU A 104 -4.66 -19.09 -12.43
N MET A 105 -3.79 -18.26 -13.00
CA MET A 105 -4.11 -16.86 -13.29
C MET A 105 -5.28 -16.75 -14.28
N GLU A 106 -5.32 -17.57 -15.34
CA GLU A 106 -6.40 -17.56 -16.33
C GLU A 106 -7.73 -18.06 -15.75
N ALA A 107 -7.69 -19.04 -14.86
CA ALA A 107 -8.89 -19.51 -14.16
C ALA A 107 -9.55 -18.41 -13.31
N VAL A 108 -8.74 -17.51 -12.74
CA VAL A 108 -9.24 -16.35 -11.97
C VAL A 108 -9.60 -15.19 -12.89
N TRP A 109 -8.82 -14.96 -13.95
CA TRP A 109 -8.98 -13.81 -14.84
C TRP A 109 -10.34 -13.74 -15.52
N LYS A 110 -10.79 -14.84 -16.09
CA LYS A 110 -12.05 -14.90 -16.84
C LYS A 110 -13.27 -14.49 -15.99
N PRO A 111 -13.53 -15.06 -14.81
CA PRO A 111 -14.62 -14.62 -13.94
C PRO A 111 -14.40 -13.20 -13.38
N ALA A 112 -13.15 -12.81 -13.09
CA ALA A 112 -12.85 -11.45 -12.62
C ALA A 112 -13.22 -10.39 -13.66
N VAL A 113 -12.89 -10.59 -14.94
CA VAL A 113 -13.28 -9.67 -16.01
C VAL A 113 -14.79 -9.58 -16.17
N ALA A 114 -15.51 -10.71 -16.09
CA ALA A 114 -16.97 -10.70 -16.12
C ALA A 114 -17.54 -9.86 -14.96
N ARG A 115 -17.02 -10.04 -13.75
CA ARG A 115 -17.46 -9.28 -12.58
C ARG A 115 -17.17 -7.79 -12.70
N VAL A 116 -16.00 -7.38 -13.18
CA VAL A 116 -15.66 -5.97 -13.40
C VAL A 116 -16.63 -5.30 -14.39
N ARG A 117 -17.07 -6.02 -15.43
CA ARG A 117 -18.08 -5.47 -16.37
C ARG A 117 -19.40 -5.16 -15.69
N GLU A 118 -19.88 -6.03 -14.78
CA GLU A 118 -21.07 -5.79 -13.98
C GLU A 118 -20.90 -4.57 -13.06
N GLU A 119 -19.73 -4.47 -12.39
CA GLU A 119 -19.42 -3.35 -11.51
C GLU A 119 -19.32 -2.02 -12.27
N VAL A 120 -18.73 -2.00 -13.45
CA VAL A 120 -18.69 -0.83 -14.33
C VAL A 120 -20.10 -0.43 -14.77
N ALA A 121 -20.96 -1.40 -15.09
CA ALA A 121 -22.37 -1.12 -15.43
C ALA A 121 -23.12 -0.51 -14.23
N ASP A 122 -22.88 -0.97 -13.01
CA ASP A 122 -23.44 -0.36 -11.79
C ASP A 122 -23.01 1.09 -11.65
N MET A 123 -21.71 1.37 -11.84
CA MET A 123 -21.16 2.71 -11.78
C MET A 123 -21.73 3.63 -12.87
N GLN A 124 -21.87 3.13 -14.11
CA GLN A 124 -22.45 3.89 -15.21
C GLN A 124 -23.91 4.26 -14.91
N ARG A 125 -24.71 3.34 -14.34
CA ARG A 125 -26.08 3.67 -13.93
C ARG A 125 -26.15 4.81 -12.90
N VAL A 126 -25.19 4.88 -11.98
CA VAL A 126 -25.10 5.99 -11.01
C VAL A 126 -24.78 7.31 -11.74
N ALA A 127 -23.85 7.30 -12.68
CA ALA A 127 -23.51 8.49 -13.46
C ALA A 127 -24.70 8.97 -14.30
N ASP A 128 -25.41 8.06 -14.94
CA ASP A 128 -26.60 8.36 -15.76
C ASP A 128 -27.74 8.94 -14.91
N ALA A 129 -27.97 8.38 -13.72
CA ALA A 129 -28.98 8.87 -12.77
C ALA A 129 -28.68 10.29 -12.26
N GLU A 130 -27.41 10.69 -12.22
CA GLU A 130 -26.98 12.05 -11.88
C GLU A 130 -27.11 13.02 -13.08
N GLY A 131 -27.57 12.55 -14.23
CA GLY A 131 -27.70 13.34 -15.45
C GLY A 131 -26.35 13.66 -16.13
N VAL A 132 -25.29 12.97 -15.73
CA VAL A 132 -23.95 13.19 -16.29
C VAL A 132 -23.78 12.30 -17.51
N LYS A 133 -23.85 12.92 -18.70
CA LYS A 133 -23.64 12.23 -19.99
C LYS A 133 -22.14 12.00 -20.21
N LEU A 134 -21.60 10.92 -19.67
CA LEU A 134 -20.22 10.50 -19.89
C LEU A 134 -20.12 8.96 -20.00
N THR A 135 -19.13 8.50 -20.72
CA THR A 135 -18.61 7.14 -20.60
C THR A 135 -17.57 7.14 -19.49
N LEU A 136 -17.63 6.14 -18.62
CA LEU A 136 -16.66 6.00 -17.53
C LEU A 136 -15.27 5.71 -18.07
N GLU A 137 -14.32 6.46 -17.59
CA GLU A 137 -12.90 6.33 -17.88
C GLU A 137 -12.13 5.86 -16.64
N PRO A 138 -10.88 5.40 -16.73
CA PRO A 138 -10.13 4.90 -15.58
C PRO A 138 -10.04 5.85 -14.39
N TRP A 139 -10.00 7.15 -14.62
CA TRP A 139 -9.99 8.18 -13.56
C TRP A 139 -11.35 8.40 -12.88
N ASP A 140 -12.43 7.84 -13.42
CA ASP A 140 -13.78 7.90 -12.86
C ASP A 140 -14.08 6.69 -11.97
N TYR A 141 -13.33 5.59 -12.13
CA TYR A 141 -13.60 4.32 -11.47
C TYR A 141 -13.75 4.46 -9.94
N ARG A 142 -12.74 5.02 -9.26
CA ARG A 142 -12.76 5.14 -7.79
C ARG A 142 -13.88 6.05 -7.29
N PHE A 143 -14.17 7.12 -8.03
CA PHE A 143 -15.21 8.07 -7.69
C PHE A 143 -16.61 7.45 -7.73
N TYR A 144 -16.93 6.72 -8.80
CA TYR A 144 -18.23 6.08 -8.94
C TYR A 144 -18.33 4.78 -8.14
N ALA A 145 -17.25 4.03 -7.97
CA ALA A 145 -17.22 2.87 -7.10
C ALA A 145 -17.56 3.24 -5.64
N GLU A 146 -17.08 4.38 -5.13
CA GLU A 146 -17.42 4.88 -3.80
C GLU A 146 -18.92 5.25 -3.69
N LYS A 147 -19.49 5.84 -4.73
CA LYS A 147 -20.94 6.14 -4.78
C LYS A 147 -21.79 4.86 -4.79
N VAL A 148 -21.41 3.86 -5.58
CA VAL A 148 -22.06 2.54 -5.60
C VAL A 148 -21.95 1.87 -4.23
N ARG A 149 -20.76 1.91 -3.61
CA ARG A 149 -20.53 1.35 -2.27
C ARG A 149 -21.44 2.00 -1.25
N LYS A 150 -21.52 3.33 -1.23
CA LYS A 150 -22.39 4.06 -0.31
C LYS A 150 -23.88 3.73 -0.55
N ALA A 151 -24.31 3.68 -1.82
CA ALA A 151 -25.68 3.35 -2.16
C ALA A 151 -26.10 1.91 -1.79
N LYS A 152 -25.16 0.94 -1.94
CA LYS A 152 -25.44 -0.48 -1.67
C LYS A 152 -25.34 -0.87 -0.19
N TYR A 153 -24.43 -0.25 0.56
CA TYR A 153 -24.07 -0.70 1.91
C TYR A 153 -24.36 0.35 2.99
N ASP A 154 -24.77 1.56 2.62
CA ASP A 154 -25.03 2.69 3.53
C ASP A 154 -23.94 2.91 4.58
N LEU A 155 -22.69 2.66 4.17
CA LEU A 155 -21.51 2.76 5.05
C LEU A 155 -20.71 4.01 4.70
N ASP A 156 -20.62 4.95 5.64
CA ASP A 156 -19.65 6.04 5.57
C ASP A 156 -18.37 5.67 6.35
N THR A 157 -17.25 5.56 5.64
CA THR A 157 -15.95 5.28 6.27
C THR A 157 -15.51 6.35 7.26
N HIS A 158 -16.07 7.57 7.19
CA HIS A 158 -15.82 8.62 8.17
C HIS A 158 -16.40 8.32 9.54
N GLU A 159 -17.50 7.56 9.61
CA GLU A 159 -18.12 7.11 10.87
C GLU A 159 -17.25 6.10 11.61
N LEU A 160 -16.37 5.39 10.90
CA LEU A 160 -15.45 4.42 11.51
C LEU A 160 -14.22 5.07 12.15
N LYS A 161 -13.81 6.26 11.71
CA LYS A 161 -12.58 6.92 12.20
C LYS A 161 -12.52 7.11 13.72
N PRO A 162 -13.61 7.53 14.41
CA PRO A 162 -13.59 7.68 15.87
C PRO A 162 -13.32 6.37 16.62
N TYR A 163 -13.63 5.22 16.02
CA TYR A 163 -13.42 3.90 16.61
C TYR A 163 -12.00 3.36 16.36
N LEU A 164 -11.30 3.86 15.34
CA LEU A 164 -10.00 3.37 14.88
C LEU A 164 -8.89 4.37 15.19
N GLN A 165 -8.89 4.92 16.43
CA GLN A 165 -7.83 5.80 16.89
C GLN A 165 -6.54 5.02 17.12
N LEU A 166 -5.40 5.56 16.68
CA LEU A 166 -4.10 4.91 16.71
C LEU A 166 -3.72 4.41 18.12
N ASP A 167 -3.94 5.23 19.14
CA ASP A 167 -3.64 4.85 20.52
C ASP A 167 -4.48 3.67 20.99
N LYS A 168 -5.77 3.65 20.66
CA LYS A 168 -6.68 2.55 20.99
C LYS A 168 -6.34 1.27 20.25
N LEU A 169 -5.94 1.36 18.98
CA LEU A 169 -5.46 0.21 18.22
C LEU A 169 -4.17 -0.35 18.84
N ARG A 170 -3.24 0.50 19.28
CA ARG A 170 -2.03 0.07 19.96
C ARG A 170 -2.34 -0.61 21.30
N GLU A 171 -3.21 -0.02 22.14
CA GLU A 171 -3.69 -0.63 23.37
C GLU A 171 -4.33 -2.01 23.13
N GLY A 172 -5.17 -2.10 22.10
CA GLY A 172 -5.78 -3.37 21.69
C GLY A 172 -4.76 -4.41 21.24
N MET A 173 -3.73 -4.01 20.50
CA MET A 173 -2.63 -4.89 20.12
C MET A 173 -1.88 -5.41 21.35
N PHE A 174 -1.58 -4.55 22.32
CA PHE A 174 -0.93 -4.96 23.58
C PHE A 174 -1.79 -5.94 24.36
N PHE A 175 -3.09 -5.67 24.47
CA PHE A 175 -4.03 -6.58 25.10
C PHE A 175 -4.02 -7.97 24.44
N VAL A 176 -4.14 -8.04 23.13
CA VAL A 176 -4.11 -9.32 22.40
C VAL A 176 -2.77 -10.05 22.59
N ALA A 177 -1.64 -9.32 22.53
CA ALA A 177 -0.32 -9.92 22.74
C ALA A 177 -0.14 -10.45 24.17
N GLN A 178 -0.71 -9.78 25.18
CA GLN A 178 -0.72 -10.26 26.55
C GLN A 178 -1.57 -11.52 26.72
N GLU A 179 -2.79 -11.52 26.20
CA GLU A 179 -3.72 -12.66 26.31
C GLU A 179 -3.22 -13.92 25.59
N LEU A 180 -2.64 -13.77 24.41
CA LEU A 180 -2.19 -14.90 23.60
C LEU A 180 -0.77 -15.37 23.95
N PHE A 181 0.13 -14.46 24.32
CA PHE A 181 1.56 -14.75 24.43
C PHE A 181 2.16 -14.37 25.79
N GLY A 182 1.40 -13.78 26.70
CA GLY A 182 1.89 -13.32 28.00
C GLY A 182 2.89 -12.16 27.92
N LEU A 183 2.84 -11.36 26.85
CA LEU A 183 3.77 -10.24 26.65
C LEU A 183 3.26 -8.95 27.29
N VAL A 184 4.13 -8.29 28.05
CA VAL A 184 3.85 -7.02 28.73
C VAL A 184 4.68 -5.92 28.13
N PHE A 185 4.02 -4.80 27.74
CA PHE A 185 4.64 -3.65 27.10
C PHE A 185 4.72 -2.46 28.08
N LYS A 186 5.93 -1.98 28.35
CA LYS A 186 6.17 -0.79 29.18
C LYS A 186 6.82 0.31 28.35
N PRO A 187 6.21 1.52 28.26
CA PRO A 187 6.80 2.60 27.48
C PRO A 187 8.14 3.02 28.07
N LEU A 188 9.12 3.27 27.22
CA LEU A 188 10.40 3.85 27.61
C LEU A 188 10.37 5.37 27.46
N THR A 189 11.02 6.06 28.40
CA THR A 189 11.22 7.50 28.31
C THR A 189 12.06 7.85 27.06
N PRO A 190 11.69 8.88 26.29
CA PRO A 190 12.51 9.33 25.17
C PRO A 190 13.98 9.56 25.59
N GLY A 191 14.91 9.05 24.78
CA GLY A 191 16.35 9.11 25.04
C GLY A 191 16.91 7.93 25.85
N THR A 192 16.09 7.03 26.39
CA THR A 192 16.56 5.81 27.08
C THR A 192 17.30 4.87 26.12
N VAL A 193 16.83 4.78 24.88
CA VAL A 193 17.44 3.98 23.81
C VAL A 193 17.59 4.81 22.53
N PRO A 194 18.57 4.50 21.66
CA PRO A 194 18.72 5.21 20.40
C PRO A 194 17.48 5.01 19.51
N VAL A 195 17.03 6.09 18.87
CA VAL A 195 15.99 6.08 17.84
C VAL A 195 16.48 6.83 16.61
N TYR A 196 16.03 6.41 15.44
CA TYR A 196 16.44 7.00 14.15
C TYR A 196 15.58 8.21 13.76
N HIS A 197 14.50 8.50 14.49
CA HIS A 197 13.64 9.68 14.28
C HIS A 197 12.90 10.02 15.58
N PRO A 198 12.67 11.31 15.90
CA PRO A 198 12.00 11.72 17.14
C PRO A 198 10.57 11.24 17.30
N ASP A 199 9.86 10.94 16.20
CA ASP A 199 8.49 10.39 16.23
C ASP A 199 8.42 8.90 16.62
N VAL A 200 9.56 8.22 16.72
CA VAL A 200 9.62 6.82 17.09
C VAL A 200 9.43 6.67 18.58
N ALA A 201 8.39 5.95 18.99
CA ALA A 201 8.16 5.57 20.37
C ALA A 201 8.65 4.13 20.61
N VAL A 202 9.16 3.84 21.82
CA VAL A 202 9.74 2.54 22.15
C VAL A 202 9.13 1.99 23.42
N TRP A 203 8.88 0.68 23.44
CA TRP A 203 8.43 -0.06 24.61
C TRP A 203 9.41 -1.20 24.92
N ALA A 204 9.72 -1.37 26.21
CA ALA A 204 10.32 -2.60 26.69
C ALA A 204 9.24 -3.69 26.72
N VAL A 205 9.58 -4.87 26.20
CA VAL A 205 8.72 -6.05 26.20
C VAL A 205 9.28 -7.06 27.16
N SER A 206 8.44 -7.55 28.07
CA SER A 206 8.77 -8.62 29.03
C SER A 206 7.70 -9.71 29.01
N ASP A 207 8.01 -10.88 29.55
CA ASP A 207 7.01 -11.88 29.92
C ASP A 207 6.26 -11.50 31.18
N LEU A 208 5.29 -12.32 31.62
CA LEU A 208 4.51 -12.12 32.86
C LEU A 208 5.35 -12.20 34.11
N ALA A 209 6.50 -12.91 34.10
CA ALA A 209 7.45 -12.96 35.22
C ALA A 209 8.39 -11.74 35.28
N GLY A 210 8.28 -10.83 34.31
CA GLY A 210 9.12 -9.65 34.18
C GLY A 210 10.47 -9.89 33.50
N LYS A 211 10.72 -11.08 32.94
CA LYS A 211 11.92 -11.36 32.17
C LYS A 211 11.90 -10.57 30.87
N HIS A 212 12.97 -9.87 30.54
CA HIS A 212 13.12 -9.10 29.35
C HIS A 212 13.05 -10.01 28.09
N VAL A 213 12.23 -9.64 27.12
CA VAL A 213 12.07 -10.32 25.82
C VAL A 213 12.72 -9.51 24.71
N GLY A 214 12.51 -8.19 24.69
CA GLY A 214 13.04 -7.31 23.66
C GLY A 214 12.55 -5.89 23.74
N LEU A 215 12.77 -5.15 22.67
CA LEU A 215 12.28 -3.79 22.46
C LEU A 215 11.33 -3.75 21.29
N TRP A 216 10.24 -3.01 21.41
CA TRP A 216 9.32 -2.75 20.33
C TRP A 216 9.38 -1.28 19.93
N TYR A 217 9.83 -1.02 18.70
CA TYR A 217 9.89 0.31 18.09
C TYR A 217 8.64 0.54 17.26
N PHE A 218 7.96 1.64 17.51
CA PHE A 218 6.72 2.01 16.83
C PHE A 218 6.88 3.32 16.08
N ASP A 219 6.78 3.26 14.76
CA ASP A 219 6.96 4.38 13.85
C ASP A 219 5.78 4.51 12.88
N PRO A 220 4.60 4.99 13.34
CA PRO A 220 3.36 4.93 12.57
C PRO A 220 3.21 6.03 11.53
N TYR A 221 3.93 7.15 11.65
CA TYR A 221 3.68 8.33 10.82
C TYR A 221 4.41 8.28 9.49
N ALA A 222 3.70 8.68 8.42
CA ALA A 222 4.30 8.88 7.12
C ALA A 222 5.23 10.10 7.14
N ARG A 223 6.38 10.01 6.47
CA ARG A 223 7.31 11.11 6.24
C ARG A 223 8.17 10.87 5.01
N VAL A 224 8.91 11.88 4.58
CA VAL A 224 9.88 11.77 3.48
C VAL A 224 10.86 10.63 3.76
N GLY A 225 11.10 9.78 2.76
CA GLY A 225 11.97 8.60 2.86
C GLY A 225 11.25 7.30 3.23
N LYS A 226 10.03 7.35 3.78
CA LYS A 226 9.21 6.15 3.96
C LYS A 226 8.51 5.75 2.67
N GLN A 227 8.48 4.46 2.39
CA GLN A 227 7.78 3.89 1.24
C GLN A 227 6.44 3.29 1.69
N SER A 228 5.43 3.39 0.83
CA SER A 228 4.15 2.72 1.04
C SER A 228 4.26 1.24 0.69
N GLY A 229 3.45 0.42 1.35
CA GLY A 229 3.40 -1.02 1.18
C GLY A 229 3.50 -1.74 2.52
N ALA A 230 3.53 -3.06 2.46
CA ALA A 230 3.73 -3.92 3.62
C ALA A 230 4.80 -4.95 3.29
N TRP A 231 5.79 -5.05 4.14
CA TRP A 231 6.84 -6.06 4.05
C TRP A 231 7.34 -6.41 5.45
N MET A 232 7.95 -7.58 5.56
CA MET A 232 8.67 -8.03 6.73
C MET A 232 10.12 -8.34 6.33
N ASN A 233 11.04 -7.93 7.17
CA ASN A 233 12.45 -8.25 6.99
C ASN A 233 13.11 -8.53 8.34
N ALA A 234 14.15 -9.36 8.36
CA ALA A 234 14.97 -9.63 9.52
C ALA A 234 16.36 -9.00 9.32
N TYR A 235 16.88 -8.36 10.37
CA TYR A 235 18.27 -7.90 10.39
C TYR A 235 19.23 -9.03 10.76
N ARG A 236 18.78 -9.95 11.62
CA ARG A 236 19.49 -11.16 12.03
C ARG A 236 18.46 -12.25 12.22
N GLU A 237 18.65 -13.36 11.53
CA GLU A 237 17.83 -14.56 11.72
C GLU A 237 18.18 -15.22 13.05
N GLN A 238 17.18 -15.80 13.69
CA GLN A 238 17.38 -16.63 14.87
C GLN A 238 18.05 -17.92 14.44
N GLU A 239 19.16 -18.26 15.10
CA GLU A 239 19.92 -19.48 14.81
C GLU A 239 20.56 -20.01 16.11
N ARG A 240 21.08 -21.20 16.06
CA ARG A 240 21.71 -21.89 17.19
C ARG A 240 23.03 -22.58 16.80
N PHE A 241 23.72 -22.05 15.78
CA PHE A 241 24.95 -22.66 15.29
C PHE A 241 26.09 -22.63 16.34
N ASP A 242 26.15 -21.56 17.13
CA ASP A 242 27.15 -21.35 18.16
C ASP A 242 26.66 -21.71 19.57
N GLY A 243 25.51 -22.40 19.68
CA GLY A 243 24.93 -22.84 20.97
C GLY A 243 24.17 -21.76 21.73
N GLU A 244 24.16 -20.51 21.27
CA GLU A 244 23.36 -19.38 21.78
C GLU A 244 22.18 -19.10 20.84
N VAL A 245 21.08 -18.59 21.40
CA VAL A 245 19.86 -18.23 20.65
C VAL A 245 19.77 -16.72 20.54
#